data_6a335f84c7a5e333ed45f3bc30da3ebe
#
_entry.id   6a335f84c7a5e333ed45f3bc30da3ebe
#
_cell.length_a   1.000
_cell.length_b   1.000
_cell.length_c   1.000
_cell.angle_alpha   90.00
_cell.angle_beta   90.00
_cell.angle_gamma   90.00
#
_symmetry.space_group_name_H-M   'P 1'
#
loop_
_entity.id
_entity.type
_entity.pdbx_description
1 polymer ?
#
loop_
_entity_poly.entity_id
_entity_poly.type
_entity_poly.pdbx_seq_one_letter_code
_entity_poly.pdbx_strand_id
1 'polypeptide(L)'
;MQNRILTLGAAVAMLAAGLCSCSEKETEVATYENNYEQTLVQDDSASVQISHSIQYYKSYEGGRALRRKINDAIVRSCFGEEYVGLKVEEASDAVSDTLIANYQKDAGESYDEYLAYSKNNGNDYDWTPATFCNWYYRTVGAFGEKFMNLQTYQVFSESYTGGAHGMYYSIPYIIDINNGEIVTENDLFLPGYVAPVTGLIKEELESEQGSDTFETMFQDGMVPNGKCGVSGEGVTWFYQPYEIASYAEGIIKVTVPWAELKPYLNSECLKL
;
A
#
# COMPACT_ATOMS: atom_id res chain seq x y z
N MET A 1 4.15 -31.53 -11.67
CA MET A 1 3.68 -31.49 -10.25
C MET A 1 4.39 -30.32 -9.62
N GLN A 2 3.71 -29.19 -9.50
CA GLN A 2 4.29 -27.99 -8.88
C GLN A 2 4.40 -28.21 -7.37
N ASN A 3 5.61 -28.21 -6.84
CA ASN A 3 5.84 -28.21 -5.40
C ASN A 3 5.70 -26.77 -4.89
N ARG A 4 4.52 -26.45 -4.34
CA ARG A 4 4.35 -25.24 -3.54
C ARG A 4 4.88 -25.53 -2.13
N ILE A 5 5.92 -24.83 -1.70
CA ILE A 5 6.34 -24.85 -0.29
C ILE A 5 5.56 -23.75 0.41
N LEU A 6 4.43 -24.13 1.02
CA LEU A 6 3.70 -23.26 1.95
C LEU A 6 4.40 -23.29 3.30
N THR A 7 5.10 -22.23 3.65
CA THR A 7 5.56 -22.03 5.04
C THR A 7 4.43 -21.38 5.83
N LEU A 8 3.64 -22.19 6.56
CA LEU A 8 2.66 -21.68 7.50
C LEU A 8 3.38 -20.97 8.66
N GLY A 9 3.27 -19.65 8.71
CA GLY A 9 3.59 -18.86 9.89
C GLY A 9 2.52 -19.08 10.97
N ALA A 10 2.95 -19.49 12.17
CA ALA A 10 2.06 -19.75 13.30
C ALA A 10 1.44 -18.44 13.82
N ALA A 11 0.13 -18.31 13.69
CA ALA A 11 -0.64 -17.24 14.34
C ALA A 11 -0.70 -17.48 15.85
N VAL A 12 -0.16 -16.56 16.63
CA VAL A 12 -0.34 -16.53 18.09
C VAL A 12 -1.71 -15.94 18.41
N ALA A 13 -2.69 -16.80 18.65
CA ALA A 13 -4.00 -16.40 19.16
C ALA A 13 -3.93 -16.27 20.68
N MET A 14 -4.07 -15.05 21.22
CA MET A 14 -4.38 -14.85 22.64
C MET A 14 -5.89 -15.09 22.87
N LEU A 15 -6.21 -16.20 23.53
CA LEU A 15 -7.55 -16.46 24.04
C LEU A 15 -7.76 -15.65 25.33
N ALA A 16 -8.67 -14.68 25.30
CA ALA A 16 -9.33 -14.15 26.47
C ALA A 16 -10.73 -14.78 26.57
N ALA A 17 -10.94 -15.64 27.55
CA ALA A 17 -12.27 -16.18 27.86
C ALA A 17 -13.05 -15.17 28.69
N GLY A 18 -14.16 -14.64 28.16
CA GLY A 18 -15.07 -13.72 28.80
C GLY A 18 -16.51 -14.13 28.64
N LEU A 19 -17.25 -14.10 29.73
CA LEU A 19 -18.63 -14.56 30.02
C LEU A 19 -19.69 -13.96 29.09
N CYS A 20 -20.68 -14.78 28.71
CA CYS A 20 -21.88 -14.39 27.95
C CYS A 20 -22.69 -13.30 28.66
N SER A 21 -22.68 -12.12 28.07
CA SER A 21 -23.73 -11.10 28.19
C SER A 21 -24.09 -10.70 26.75
N CYS A 22 -25.37 -10.39 26.46
CA CYS A 22 -25.77 -9.79 25.18
C CYS A 22 -25.14 -8.41 25.02
N SER A 23 -23.86 -8.36 24.78
CA SER A 23 -23.07 -7.15 24.50
C SER A 23 -22.86 -7.01 23.02
N GLU A 24 -22.91 -5.78 22.54
CA GLU A 24 -22.46 -5.35 21.23
C GLU A 24 -21.14 -6.07 20.90
N LYS A 25 -21.04 -6.61 19.70
CA LYS A 25 -19.85 -7.35 19.29
C LYS A 25 -18.68 -6.36 19.25
N GLU A 26 -17.69 -6.58 20.09
CA GLU A 26 -16.46 -5.78 20.11
C GLU A 26 -15.78 -5.82 18.74
N THR A 27 -15.22 -4.68 18.36
CA THR A 27 -14.39 -4.56 17.15
C THR A 27 -13.08 -5.29 17.38
N GLU A 28 -12.77 -6.28 16.53
CA GLU A 28 -11.52 -7.05 16.55
C GLU A 28 -10.78 -6.88 15.22
N VAL A 29 -9.55 -6.41 15.28
CA VAL A 29 -8.62 -6.38 14.14
C VAL A 29 -7.82 -7.67 14.15
N ALA A 30 -7.72 -8.29 12.98
CA ALA A 30 -6.82 -9.40 12.73
C ALA A 30 -5.76 -9.00 11.69
N THR A 31 -4.64 -9.68 11.68
CA THR A 31 -3.61 -9.58 10.63
C THR A 31 -3.54 -10.91 9.90
N TYR A 32 -3.68 -10.85 8.58
CA TYR A 32 -3.35 -11.97 7.71
C TYR A 32 -1.91 -11.82 7.24
N GLU A 33 -1.12 -12.85 7.42
CA GLU A 33 0.28 -12.90 6.96
C GLU A 33 0.48 -14.15 6.12
N ASN A 34 1.09 -13.98 4.95
CA ASN A 34 1.49 -15.10 4.11
C ASN A 34 2.74 -14.75 3.30
N ASN A 35 3.48 -15.80 2.98
CA ASN A 35 4.68 -15.74 2.15
C ASN A 35 4.59 -16.83 1.09
N TYR A 36 4.84 -16.45 -0.15
CA TYR A 36 4.89 -17.35 -1.29
C TYR A 36 6.30 -17.31 -1.89
N GLU A 37 6.78 -18.44 -2.33
CA GLU A 37 8.03 -18.54 -3.08
C GLU A 37 7.82 -19.50 -4.24
N GLN A 38 8.28 -19.09 -5.42
CA GLN A 38 8.23 -19.93 -6.62
C GLN A 38 9.52 -19.76 -7.40
N THR A 39 10.20 -20.85 -7.66
CA THR A 39 11.38 -20.89 -8.52
C THR A 39 11.02 -20.71 -9.99
N LEU A 40 11.94 -20.16 -10.75
CA LEU A 40 11.81 -20.09 -12.20
C LEU A 40 11.89 -21.50 -12.80
N VAL A 41 11.04 -21.80 -13.78
CA VAL A 41 11.00 -23.14 -14.41
C VAL A 41 12.30 -23.45 -15.15
N GLN A 42 12.92 -22.44 -15.75
CA GLN A 42 14.15 -22.56 -16.52
C GLN A 42 15.43 -22.66 -15.63
N ASP A 43 15.38 -22.12 -14.42
CA ASP A 43 16.53 -22.07 -13.51
C ASP A 43 16.08 -22.03 -12.04
N ASP A 44 16.34 -23.09 -11.29
CA ASP A 44 15.95 -23.22 -9.89
C ASP A 44 16.79 -22.38 -8.92
N SER A 45 17.84 -21.71 -9.39
CA SER A 45 18.60 -20.72 -8.62
C SER A 45 17.95 -19.35 -8.58
N ALA A 46 16.92 -19.11 -9.41
CA ALA A 46 16.16 -17.88 -9.47
C ALA A 46 14.73 -18.11 -8.94
N SER A 47 14.21 -17.14 -8.18
CA SER A 47 12.87 -17.23 -7.60
C SER A 47 12.17 -15.89 -7.50
N VAL A 48 10.85 -15.93 -7.38
CA VAL A 48 10.04 -14.80 -6.91
C VAL A 48 9.59 -15.06 -5.47
N GLN A 49 9.71 -14.04 -4.63
CA GLN A 49 9.19 -14.03 -3.26
C GLN A 49 8.07 -13.01 -3.16
N ILE A 50 6.94 -13.42 -2.60
CA ILE A 50 5.77 -12.56 -2.43
C ILE A 50 5.37 -12.62 -0.96
N SER A 51 5.25 -11.47 -0.30
CA SER A 51 4.83 -11.38 1.10
C SER A 51 3.68 -10.41 1.29
N HIS A 52 2.68 -10.85 2.05
CA HIS A 52 1.54 -10.02 2.42
C HIS A 52 1.38 -9.99 3.95
N SER A 53 1.12 -8.78 4.50
CA SER A 53 0.77 -8.58 5.91
C SER A 53 -0.37 -7.56 5.97
N ILE A 54 -1.61 -8.03 6.12
CA ILE A 54 -2.81 -7.22 5.91
C ILE A 54 -3.67 -7.23 7.18
N GLN A 55 -3.85 -6.07 7.79
CA GLN A 55 -4.81 -5.87 8.86
C GLN A 55 -6.22 -5.72 8.30
N TYR A 56 -7.20 -6.35 8.94
CA TYR A 56 -8.61 -6.30 8.56
C TYR A 56 -9.52 -6.50 9.76
N TYR A 57 -10.80 -6.15 9.64
CA TYR A 57 -11.76 -6.40 10.71
C TYR A 57 -12.27 -7.85 10.68
N LYS A 58 -11.91 -8.63 11.70
CA LYS A 58 -12.46 -9.97 11.95
C LYS A 58 -13.87 -9.89 12.52
N SER A 59 -14.13 -8.92 13.43
CA SER A 59 -15.44 -8.49 13.88
C SER A 59 -15.51 -6.97 13.92
N TYR A 60 -16.72 -6.42 13.83
CA TYR A 60 -16.95 -4.97 13.84
C TYR A 60 -18.28 -4.65 14.50
N GLU A 61 -18.30 -3.68 15.43
CA GLU A 61 -19.48 -3.26 16.18
C GLU A 61 -20.65 -2.78 15.29
N GLY A 62 -20.34 -2.18 14.11
CA GLY A 62 -21.31 -1.80 13.08
C GLY A 62 -21.98 -2.98 12.36
N GLY A 63 -21.66 -4.22 12.74
CA GLY A 63 -22.26 -5.44 12.23
C GLY A 63 -21.61 -5.99 10.97
N ARG A 64 -22.06 -7.19 10.56
CA ARG A 64 -21.44 -7.98 9.49
C ARG A 64 -21.43 -7.28 8.13
N ALA A 65 -22.52 -6.58 7.79
CA ALA A 65 -22.64 -5.93 6.48
C ALA A 65 -21.63 -4.79 6.32
N LEU A 66 -21.49 -3.95 7.35
CA LEU A 66 -20.55 -2.84 7.34
C LEU A 66 -19.09 -3.34 7.41
N ARG A 67 -18.81 -4.33 8.27
CA ARG A 67 -17.51 -4.99 8.29
C ARG A 67 -17.09 -5.49 6.90
N ARG A 68 -18.03 -6.14 6.16
CA ARG A 68 -17.73 -6.61 4.81
C ARG A 68 -17.35 -5.47 3.88
N LYS A 69 -18.10 -4.37 3.87
CA LYS A 69 -17.80 -3.20 3.05
C LYS A 69 -16.43 -2.59 3.37
N ILE A 70 -16.09 -2.46 4.66
CA ILE A 70 -14.78 -1.96 5.08
C ILE A 70 -13.67 -2.91 4.61
N ASN A 71 -13.84 -4.22 4.78
CA ASN A 71 -12.86 -5.20 4.31
C ASN A 71 -12.78 -5.24 2.77
N ASP A 72 -13.88 -5.01 2.05
CA ASP A 72 -13.87 -4.84 0.60
C ASP A 72 -13.05 -3.59 0.18
N ALA A 73 -13.16 -2.48 0.93
CA ALA A 73 -12.31 -1.30 0.72
C ALA A 73 -10.82 -1.61 1.00
N ILE A 74 -10.52 -2.40 2.04
CA ILE A 74 -9.15 -2.86 2.35
C ILE A 74 -8.60 -3.72 1.21
N VAL A 75 -9.38 -4.69 0.71
CA VAL A 75 -8.96 -5.54 -0.42
C VAL A 75 -8.70 -4.70 -1.66
N ARG A 76 -9.59 -3.75 -1.97
CA ARG A 76 -9.41 -2.78 -3.07
C ARG A 76 -8.10 -2.01 -2.92
N SER A 77 -7.83 -1.49 -1.74
CA SER A 77 -6.64 -0.68 -1.46
C SER A 77 -5.34 -1.47 -1.57
N CYS A 78 -5.34 -2.74 -1.14
CA CYS A 78 -4.14 -3.58 -1.12
C CYS A 78 -3.88 -4.30 -2.45
N PHE A 79 -4.94 -4.71 -3.15
CA PHE A 79 -4.84 -5.68 -4.24
C PHE A 79 -5.50 -5.24 -5.55
N GLY A 80 -6.41 -4.27 -5.51
CA GLY A 80 -7.10 -3.76 -6.70
C GLY A 80 -8.59 -4.09 -6.73
N GLU A 81 -9.29 -3.41 -7.64
CA GLU A 81 -10.75 -3.50 -7.80
C GLU A 81 -11.23 -4.90 -8.19
N GLU A 82 -10.44 -5.61 -8.98
CA GLU A 82 -10.76 -6.95 -9.50
C GLU A 82 -10.86 -8.02 -8.40
N TYR A 83 -10.31 -7.76 -7.21
CA TYR A 83 -10.35 -8.70 -6.08
C TYR A 83 -11.42 -8.35 -5.05
N VAL A 84 -12.17 -7.27 -5.24
CA VAL A 84 -13.25 -6.85 -4.33
C VAL A 84 -14.33 -7.91 -4.24
N GLY A 85 -14.77 -8.20 -3.01
CA GLY A 85 -15.76 -9.24 -2.70
C GLY A 85 -15.14 -10.57 -2.30
N LEU A 86 -13.84 -10.79 -2.52
CA LEU A 86 -13.09 -11.88 -1.93
C LEU A 86 -12.74 -11.57 -0.47
N LYS A 87 -12.49 -12.60 0.35
CA LYS A 87 -11.85 -12.38 1.64
C LYS A 87 -10.39 -12.00 1.44
N VAL A 88 -9.78 -11.39 2.45
CA VAL A 88 -8.37 -10.95 2.40
C VAL A 88 -7.44 -12.11 2.03
N GLU A 89 -7.67 -13.30 2.60
CA GLU A 89 -6.90 -14.50 2.32
C GLU A 89 -7.04 -14.93 0.86
N GLU A 90 -8.28 -14.98 0.36
CA GLU A 90 -8.60 -15.39 -1.02
C GLU A 90 -8.05 -14.37 -2.04
N ALA A 91 -8.12 -13.06 -1.73
CA ALA A 91 -7.55 -12.01 -2.57
C ALA A 91 -6.01 -12.09 -2.62
N SER A 92 -5.37 -12.31 -1.47
CA SER A 92 -3.93 -12.52 -1.36
C SER A 92 -3.45 -13.69 -2.21
N ASP A 93 -4.15 -14.85 -2.15
CA ASP A 93 -3.85 -16.02 -2.97
C ASP A 93 -3.97 -15.72 -4.47
N ALA A 94 -5.06 -15.06 -4.88
CA ALA A 94 -5.34 -14.76 -6.29
C ALA A 94 -4.32 -13.77 -6.89
N VAL A 95 -3.93 -12.74 -6.13
CA VAL A 95 -2.87 -11.80 -6.52
C VAL A 95 -1.53 -12.52 -6.65
N SER A 96 -1.20 -13.38 -5.69
CA SER A 96 0.06 -14.12 -5.70
C SER A 96 0.14 -15.06 -6.89
N ASP A 97 -0.96 -15.75 -7.23
CA ASP A 97 -1.02 -16.59 -8.43
C ASP A 97 -0.77 -15.77 -9.71
N THR A 98 -1.34 -14.57 -9.80
CA THR A 98 -1.12 -13.66 -10.93
C THR A 98 0.33 -13.19 -11.01
N LEU A 99 0.92 -12.78 -9.89
CA LEU A 99 2.33 -12.33 -9.84
C LEU A 99 3.29 -13.48 -10.18
N ILE A 100 3.03 -14.70 -9.71
CA ILE A 100 3.82 -15.89 -10.06
C ILE A 100 3.71 -16.19 -11.56
N ALA A 101 2.52 -16.11 -12.15
CA ALA A 101 2.33 -16.34 -13.59
C ALA A 101 3.10 -15.31 -14.42
N ASN A 102 3.03 -14.03 -14.05
CA ASN A 102 3.79 -12.95 -14.69
C ASN A 102 5.30 -13.17 -14.54
N TYR A 103 5.76 -13.53 -13.34
CA TYR A 103 7.15 -13.85 -13.10
C TYR A 103 7.67 -14.98 -14.01
N GLN A 104 6.94 -16.10 -14.09
CA GLN A 104 7.34 -17.23 -14.94
C GLN A 104 7.46 -16.83 -16.41
N LYS A 105 6.58 -15.95 -16.87
CA LYS A 105 6.63 -15.44 -18.24
C LYS A 105 7.79 -14.46 -18.44
N ASP A 106 7.81 -13.35 -17.69
CA ASP A 106 8.67 -12.20 -18.00
C ASP A 106 10.13 -12.45 -17.57
N ALA A 107 10.36 -13.09 -16.40
CA ALA A 107 11.69 -13.53 -16.01
C ALA A 107 12.19 -14.68 -16.87
N GLY A 108 11.29 -15.58 -17.33
CA GLY A 108 11.61 -16.65 -18.26
C GLY A 108 12.07 -16.14 -19.62
N GLU A 109 11.38 -15.14 -20.18
CA GLU A 109 11.79 -14.47 -21.42
C GLU A 109 13.17 -13.82 -21.25
N SER A 110 13.42 -13.09 -20.16
CA SER A 110 14.71 -12.48 -19.86
C SER A 110 15.84 -13.51 -19.71
N TYR A 111 15.54 -14.63 -19.10
CA TYR A 111 16.49 -15.75 -18.95
C TYR A 111 16.83 -16.38 -20.32
N ASP A 112 15.87 -16.60 -21.18
CA ASP A 112 16.07 -17.15 -22.53
C ASP A 112 16.91 -16.19 -23.40
N GLU A 113 16.66 -14.87 -23.30
CA GLU A 113 17.48 -13.84 -23.96
C GLU A 113 18.92 -13.88 -23.47
N TYR A 114 19.15 -14.00 -22.17
CA TYR A 114 20.47 -14.15 -21.59
C TYR A 114 21.20 -15.39 -22.13
N LEU A 115 20.53 -16.53 -22.20
CA LEU A 115 21.12 -17.78 -22.74
C LEU A 115 21.49 -17.62 -24.22
N ALA A 116 20.64 -16.98 -25.02
CA ALA A 116 20.90 -16.74 -26.43
C ALA A 116 22.11 -15.81 -26.62
N TYR A 117 22.22 -14.76 -25.80
CA TYR A 117 23.34 -13.83 -25.81
C TYR A 117 24.66 -14.53 -25.39
N SER A 118 24.67 -15.25 -24.28
CA SER A 118 25.84 -15.94 -23.75
C SER A 118 26.40 -16.98 -24.71
N LYS A 119 25.52 -17.69 -25.43
CA LYS A 119 25.89 -18.67 -26.45
C LYS A 119 26.63 -18.04 -27.62
N ASN A 120 26.30 -16.81 -28.00
CA ASN A 120 26.88 -16.14 -29.15
C ASN A 120 28.15 -15.30 -28.82
N ASN A 121 28.28 -14.84 -27.57
CA ASN A 121 29.32 -13.87 -27.19
C ASN A 121 30.27 -14.39 -26.08
N GLY A 122 30.05 -15.62 -25.57
CA GLY A 122 30.81 -16.14 -24.42
C GLY A 122 30.35 -15.51 -23.08
N ASN A 123 30.78 -16.09 -21.97
CA ASN A 123 30.42 -15.63 -20.62
C ASN A 123 31.30 -14.45 -20.14
N ASP A 124 31.49 -13.44 -20.97
CA ASP A 124 32.33 -12.27 -20.63
C ASP A 124 31.67 -11.26 -19.68
N TYR A 125 30.48 -11.57 -19.16
CA TYR A 125 29.75 -10.72 -18.24
C TYR A 125 29.63 -11.35 -16.85
N ASP A 126 29.89 -10.56 -15.80
CA ASP A 126 29.60 -10.88 -14.38
C ASP A 126 28.07 -10.98 -14.07
N TRP A 127 27.22 -10.94 -15.09
CA TRP A 127 25.77 -11.02 -14.95
C TRP A 127 25.34 -12.49 -14.96
N THR A 128 24.83 -12.94 -13.84
CA THR A 128 24.18 -14.25 -13.74
C THR A 128 22.65 -14.06 -13.71
N PRO A 129 21.86 -15.05 -14.15
CA PRO A 129 20.39 -14.97 -14.04
C PRO A 129 19.90 -14.61 -12.65
N ALA A 130 20.62 -15.05 -11.61
CA ALA A 130 20.33 -14.71 -10.22
C ALA A 130 20.34 -13.19 -9.94
N THR A 131 21.02 -12.38 -10.74
CA THR A 131 21.09 -10.92 -10.53
C THR A 131 19.87 -10.17 -11.07
N PHE A 132 19.12 -10.73 -12.03
CA PHE A 132 17.96 -10.08 -12.64
C PHE A 132 16.67 -10.90 -12.62
N CYS A 133 16.75 -12.20 -12.33
CA CYS A 133 15.59 -13.09 -12.22
C CYS A 133 15.17 -13.39 -10.77
N ASN A 134 15.83 -12.83 -9.76
CA ASN A 134 15.36 -12.92 -8.37
C ASN A 134 14.47 -11.71 -8.10
N TRP A 135 13.16 -11.96 -8.02
CA TRP A 135 12.15 -10.91 -7.84
C TRP A 135 11.53 -10.98 -6.44
N TYR A 136 11.06 -9.85 -5.96
CA TYR A 136 10.21 -9.84 -4.78
C TYR A 136 9.08 -8.82 -4.88
N TYR A 137 7.98 -9.14 -4.20
CA TYR A 137 6.85 -8.25 -3.98
C TYR A 137 6.46 -8.30 -2.50
N ARG A 138 6.20 -7.15 -1.94
CA ARG A 138 5.73 -7.03 -0.57
C ARG A 138 4.57 -6.06 -0.50
N THR A 139 3.47 -6.46 0.18
CA THR A 139 2.34 -5.58 0.48
C THR A 139 2.04 -5.64 1.97
N VAL A 140 2.00 -4.47 2.60
CA VAL A 140 1.63 -4.31 4.01
C VAL A 140 0.46 -3.34 4.08
N GLY A 141 -0.68 -3.80 4.59
CA GLY A 141 -1.86 -2.99 4.84
C GLY A 141 -2.13 -2.88 6.34
N ALA A 142 -2.23 -1.67 6.87
CA ALA A 142 -2.43 -1.44 8.30
C ALA A 142 -3.37 -0.26 8.57
N PHE A 143 -4.14 -0.37 9.65
CA PHE A 143 -4.90 0.77 10.15
C PHE A 143 -3.95 1.82 10.72
N GLY A 144 -4.10 3.04 10.23
CA GLY A 144 -3.46 4.24 10.76
C GLY A 144 -4.35 4.96 11.75
N GLU A 145 -4.20 6.29 11.81
CA GLU A 145 -5.01 7.12 12.68
C GLU A 145 -6.45 7.27 12.19
N LYS A 146 -7.30 7.68 13.11
CA LYS A 146 -8.72 7.93 12.88
C LYS A 146 -9.06 9.36 13.25
N PHE A 147 -9.87 10.01 12.44
CA PHE A 147 -10.48 11.29 12.75
C PHE A 147 -11.99 11.22 12.52
N MET A 148 -12.78 11.37 13.57
CA MET A 148 -14.25 11.24 13.53
C MET A 148 -14.69 9.88 12.95
N ASN A 149 -15.41 9.90 11.82
CA ASN A 149 -15.83 8.71 11.07
C ASN A 149 -14.82 8.25 10.01
N LEU A 150 -13.72 8.93 9.85
CA LEU A 150 -12.70 8.66 8.83
C LEU A 150 -11.53 7.88 9.43
N GLN A 151 -11.27 6.71 8.89
CA GLN A 151 -10.16 5.84 9.26
C GLN A 151 -9.11 5.86 8.14
N THR A 152 -7.90 6.29 8.45
CA THR A 152 -6.78 6.10 7.53
C THR A 152 -6.39 4.62 7.51
N TYR A 153 -6.24 4.08 6.32
CA TYR A 153 -5.69 2.76 6.07
C TYR A 153 -4.44 2.91 5.19
N GLN A 154 -3.28 2.55 5.73
CA GLN A 154 -2.01 2.72 5.05
C GLN A 154 -1.62 1.46 4.30
N VAL A 155 -1.33 1.58 3.01
CA VAL A 155 -0.78 0.50 2.20
C VAL A 155 0.65 0.83 1.82
N PHE A 156 1.58 0.02 2.28
CA PHE A 156 2.96 0.04 1.81
C PHE A 156 3.16 -1.10 0.81
N SER A 157 3.69 -0.79 -0.34
CA SER A 157 4.07 -1.79 -1.35
C SER A 157 5.53 -1.60 -1.75
N GLU A 158 6.22 -2.71 -1.94
CA GLU A 158 7.60 -2.74 -2.36
C GLU A 158 7.79 -3.86 -3.38
N SER A 159 8.59 -3.62 -4.41
CA SER A 159 8.89 -4.64 -5.41
C SER A 159 10.27 -4.44 -6.02
N TYR A 160 10.86 -5.56 -6.41
CA TYR A 160 12.03 -5.61 -7.26
C TYR A 160 11.82 -6.65 -8.35
N THR A 161 11.97 -6.25 -9.58
CA THR A 161 11.77 -7.09 -10.76
C THR A 161 12.98 -7.06 -11.70
N GLY A 162 14.17 -6.94 -11.11
CA GLY A 162 15.41 -6.72 -11.83
C GLY A 162 15.76 -5.23 -11.99
N GLY A 163 16.98 -4.94 -12.39
CA GLY A 163 17.46 -3.58 -12.59
C GLY A 163 18.30 -3.04 -11.42
N ALA A 164 18.51 -1.73 -11.39
CA ALA A 164 19.45 -1.09 -10.47
C ALA A 164 18.93 -1.03 -9.01
N HIS A 165 17.62 -0.90 -8.81
CA HIS A 165 16.98 -0.85 -7.48
C HIS A 165 15.51 -1.22 -7.56
N GLY A 166 14.91 -1.56 -6.42
CA GLY A 166 13.47 -1.76 -6.27
C GLY A 166 12.69 -0.44 -6.25
N MET A 167 11.37 -0.57 -6.28
CA MET A 167 10.44 0.54 -6.10
C MET A 167 9.56 0.28 -4.89
N TYR A 168 9.22 1.34 -4.16
CA TYR A 168 8.31 1.26 -3.03
C TYR A 168 7.38 2.47 -2.99
N TYR A 169 6.20 2.24 -2.45
CA TYR A 169 5.13 3.23 -2.32
C TYR A 169 4.47 3.11 -0.95
N SER A 170 4.02 4.23 -0.41
CA SER A 170 3.23 4.26 0.81
C SER A 170 2.00 5.13 0.58
N ILE A 171 0.86 4.47 0.33
CA ILE A 171 -0.36 5.15 -0.08
C ILE A 171 -1.40 5.04 1.05
N PRO A 172 -1.81 6.16 1.65
CA PRO A 172 -2.94 6.18 2.56
C PRO A 172 -4.26 6.18 1.78
N TYR A 173 -5.24 5.48 2.32
CA TYR A 173 -6.62 5.50 1.92
C TYR A 173 -7.47 5.95 3.10
N ILE A 174 -8.47 6.77 2.87
CA ILE A 174 -9.41 7.20 3.89
C ILE A 174 -10.69 6.37 3.72
N ILE A 175 -11.10 5.65 4.75
CA ILE A 175 -12.32 4.84 4.76
C ILE A 175 -13.33 5.47 5.71
N ASP A 176 -14.53 5.82 5.24
CA ASP A 176 -15.64 6.17 6.12
C ASP A 176 -16.17 4.90 6.81
N ILE A 177 -15.90 4.77 8.10
CA ILE A 177 -16.28 3.61 8.89
C ILE A 177 -17.77 3.48 9.17
N ASN A 178 -18.59 4.47 8.78
CA ASN A 178 -20.05 4.40 8.91
C ASN A 178 -20.72 3.73 7.69
N ASN A 179 -20.07 3.77 6.52
CA ASN A 179 -20.63 3.19 5.29
C ASN A 179 -19.66 2.21 4.59
N GLY A 180 -18.37 2.22 4.94
CA GLY A 180 -17.31 1.37 4.38
C GLY A 180 -16.81 1.84 3.02
N GLU A 181 -17.05 3.08 2.62
CA GLU A 181 -16.61 3.63 1.34
C GLU A 181 -15.27 4.35 1.48
N ILE A 182 -14.48 4.33 0.40
CA ILE A 182 -13.25 5.11 0.31
C ILE A 182 -13.62 6.56 0.04
N VAL A 183 -13.09 7.46 0.86
CA VAL A 183 -13.23 8.91 0.74
C VAL A 183 -12.03 9.46 -0.01
N THR A 184 -12.26 10.10 -1.15
CA THR A 184 -11.23 10.75 -1.93
C THR A 184 -10.98 12.20 -1.46
N GLU A 185 -9.90 12.82 -1.91
CA GLU A 185 -9.69 14.25 -1.68
C GLU A 185 -10.87 15.12 -2.17
N ASN A 186 -11.45 14.77 -3.31
CA ASN A 186 -12.60 15.53 -3.86
C ASN A 186 -13.87 15.38 -3.01
N ASP A 187 -13.99 14.31 -2.22
CA ASP A 187 -15.08 14.15 -1.25
C ASP A 187 -14.79 14.92 0.04
N LEU A 188 -13.52 14.99 0.45
CA LEU A 188 -13.07 15.65 1.67
C LEU A 188 -13.09 17.18 1.55
N PHE A 189 -12.81 17.70 0.36
CA PHE A 189 -12.66 19.14 0.12
C PHE A 189 -13.77 19.70 -0.80
N LEU A 190 -14.05 20.98 -0.63
CA LEU A 190 -14.94 21.75 -1.50
C LEU A 190 -14.28 22.01 -2.87
N PRO A 191 -15.07 22.15 -3.97
CA PRO A 191 -14.51 22.51 -5.27
C PRO A 191 -13.63 23.75 -5.22
N GLY A 192 -12.48 23.70 -5.91
CA GLY A 192 -11.53 24.82 -5.96
C GLY A 192 -10.47 24.81 -4.85
N TYR A 193 -10.42 23.78 -4.00
CA TYR A 193 -9.46 23.64 -2.91
C TYR A 193 -7.99 23.52 -3.38
N VAL A 194 -7.75 23.01 -4.57
CA VAL A 194 -6.40 22.64 -5.02
C VAL A 194 -5.41 23.79 -4.90
N ALA A 195 -5.71 24.97 -5.42
CA ALA A 195 -4.77 26.10 -5.40
C ALA A 195 -4.47 26.61 -3.97
N PRO A 196 -5.46 26.90 -3.11
CA PRO A 196 -5.15 27.34 -1.74
C PRO A 196 -4.49 26.24 -0.89
N VAL A 197 -4.90 24.98 -1.01
CA VAL A 197 -4.26 23.86 -0.27
C VAL A 197 -2.82 23.62 -0.76
N THR A 198 -2.53 23.83 -2.05
CA THR A 198 -1.14 23.82 -2.56
C THR A 198 -0.28 24.86 -1.83
N GLY A 199 -0.82 26.05 -1.56
CA GLY A 199 -0.12 27.08 -0.78
C GLY A 199 0.24 26.59 0.63
N LEU A 200 -0.74 26.03 1.34
CA LEU A 200 -0.54 25.50 2.69
C LEU A 200 0.48 24.34 2.71
N ILE A 201 0.40 23.41 1.75
CA ILE A 201 1.35 22.31 1.60
C ILE A 201 2.78 22.84 1.43
N LYS A 202 2.97 23.87 0.61
CA LYS A 202 4.30 24.46 0.38
C LYS A 202 4.83 25.17 1.61
N GLU A 203 3.99 25.90 2.32
CA GLU A 203 4.36 26.57 3.58
C GLU A 203 4.81 25.56 4.64
N GLU A 204 4.08 24.46 4.81
CA GLU A 204 4.45 23.40 5.74
C GLU A 204 5.74 22.68 5.31
N LEU A 205 5.89 22.32 4.03
CA LEU A 205 7.11 21.69 3.52
C LEU A 205 8.33 22.59 3.72
N GLU A 206 8.24 23.88 3.43
CA GLU A 206 9.34 24.83 3.64
C GLU A 206 9.69 24.94 5.14
N SER A 207 8.66 24.98 6.00
CA SER A 207 8.85 25.01 7.46
C SER A 207 9.54 23.76 8.00
N GLU A 208 9.17 22.58 7.51
CA GLU A 208 9.69 21.28 7.98
C GLU A 208 11.09 20.97 7.42
N GLN A 209 11.33 21.27 6.13
CA GLN A 209 12.57 20.90 5.43
C GLN A 209 13.64 22.01 5.53
N GLY A 210 13.24 23.25 5.79
CA GLY A 210 14.08 24.44 5.70
C GLY A 210 14.22 24.93 4.26
N SER A 211 14.37 26.26 4.10
CA SER A 211 14.34 26.92 2.79
C SER A 211 15.38 26.40 1.78
N ASP A 212 16.61 26.07 2.26
CA ASP A 212 17.67 25.57 1.39
C ASP A 212 17.32 24.21 0.75
N THR A 213 16.73 23.28 1.54
CA THR A 213 16.29 21.97 1.05
C THR A 213 15.07 22.12 0.16
N PHE A 214 14.09 22.93 0.60
CA PHE A 214 12.84 23.18 -0.13
C PHE A 214 13.09 23.72 -1.54
N GLU A 215 14.08 24.64 -1.73
CA GLU A 215 14.43 25.18 -3.04
C GLU A 215 14.97 24.12 -4.01
N THR A 216 15.53 23.01 -3.51
CA THR A 216 16.03 21.91 -4.35
C THR A 216 14.97 20.91 -4.77
N MET A 217 13.77 20.97 -4.16
CA MET A 217 12.67 20.06 -4.44
C MET A 217 11.92 20.42 -5.72
N PHE A 218 11.16 19.47 -6.27
CA PHE A 218 10.41 19.63 -7.52
C PHE A 218 9.09 20.37 -7.25
N GLN A 219 9.10 21.68 -7.32
CA GLN A 219 8.01 22.60 -6.92
C GLN A 219 6.66 22.31 -7.61
N ASP A 220 6.69 21.86 -8.86
CA ASP A 220 5.45 21.62 -9.64
C ASP A 220 4.67 20.40 -9.13
N GLY A 221 5.35 19.46 -8.46
CA GLY A 221 4.73 18.28 -7.87
C GLY A 221 4.09 18.52 -6.49
N MET A 222 4.36 19.65 -5.84
CA MET A 222 3.87 19.96 -4.49
C MET A 222 2.41 20.44 -4.51
N VAL A 223 1.53 19.57 -4.93
CA VAL A 223 0.08 19.81 -5.03
C VAL A 223 -0.67 18.68 -4.34
N PRO A 224 -1.94 18.87 -3.95
CA PRO A 224 -2.81 17.75 -3.57
C PRO A 224 -2.78 16.67 -4.64
N ASN A 225 -2.37 15.45 -4.27
CA ASN A 225 -2.03 14.37 -5.23
C ASN A 225 -2.92 13.13 -5.08
N GLY A 226 -4.00 13.21 -4.32
CA GLY A 226 -4.93 12.11 -4.06
C GLY A 226 -4.42 11.07 -3.06
N LYS A 227 -3.18 11.21 -2.55
CA LYS A 227 -2.56 10.27 -1.61
C LYS A 227 -2.48 10.91 -0.23
N CYS A 228 -3.62 11.03 0.43
CA CYS A 228 -3.69 11.65 1.75
C CYS A 228 -4.38 10.76 2.77
N GLY A 229 -3.99 10.94 4.04
CA GLY A 229 -4.61 10.33 5.21
C GLY A 229 -5.05 11.39 6.20
N VAL A 230 -5.89 11.00 7.16
CA VAL A 230 -6.38 11.88 8.22
C VAL A 230 -5.86 11.42 9.58
N SER A 231 -5.66 12.39 10.47
CA SER A 231 -5.28 12.18 11.86
C SER A 231 -6.00 13.17 12.78
N GLY A 232 -5.76 13.12 14.07
CA GLY A 232 -6.23 14.16 15.00
C GLY A 232 -5.64 15.54 14.71
N GLU A 233 -4.49 15.63 14.07
CA GLU A 233 -3.78 16.87 13.78
C GLU A 233 -4.26 17.55 12.50
N GLY A 234 -4.50 16.77 11.44
CA GLY A 234 -4.84 17.33 10.12
C GLY A 234 -4.94 16.27 9.04
N VAL A 235 -4.72 16.74 7.81
CA VAL A 235 -4.57 15.89 6.62
C VAL A 235 -3.11 15.80 6.25
N THR A 236 -2.61 14.57 6.08
CA THR A 236 -1.22 14.31 5.71
C THR A 236 -1.16 13.82 4.27
N TRP A 237 -0.47 14.54 3.40
CA TRP A 237 -0.16 14.11 2.04
C TRP A 237 1.13 13.31 1.99
N PHE A 238 1.16 12.29 1.14
CA PHE A 238 2.28 11.39 0.93
C PHE A 238 2.80 11.52 -0.51
N TYR A 239 3.98 12.09 -0.65
CA TYR A 239 4.66 12.18 -1.92
C TYR A 239 5.61 11.01 -2.09
N GLN A 240 5.44 10.26 -3.16
CA GLN A 240 6.22 9.07 -3.43
C GLN A 240 7.63 9.44 -3.97
N PRO A 241 8.59 8.48 -3.97
CA PRO A 241 9.90 8.73 -4.59
C PRO A 241 9.75 9.30 -6.01
N TYR A 242 10.52 10.31 -6.33
CA TYR A 242 10.51 11.09 -7.58
C TYR A 242 9.32 12.05 -7.79
N GLU A 243 8.33 12.13 -6.91
CA GLU A 243 7.21 13.09 -7.08
C GLU A 243 7.64 14.54 -6.81
N ILE A 244 8.30 14.78 -5.67
CA ILE A 244 8.74 16.15 -5.28
C ILE A 244 10.23 16.23 -4.91
N ALA A 245 10.93 15.09 -4.90
CA ALA A 245 12.37 15.03 -4.63
C ALA A 245 12.98 13.79 -5.27
N SER A 246 14.31 13.62 -5.13
CA SER A 246 15.03 12.45 -5.63
C SER A 246 14.60 11.15 -4.92
N TYR A 247 14.90 9.99 -5.52
CA TYR A 247 14.64 8.69 -4.91
C TYR A 247 15.30 8.55 -3.52
N ALA A 248 16.45 9.15 -3.32
CA ALA A 248 17.21 9.05 -2.08
C ALA A 248 16.50 9.71 -0.88
N GLU A 249 15.64 10.71 -1.14
CA GLU A 249 14.85 11.37 -0.09
C GLU A 249 13.67 10.51 0.38
N GLY A 250 13.31 9.49 -0.40
CA GLY A 250 12.25 8.56 -0.03
C GLY A 250 10.84 9.14 -0.15
N ILE A 251 9.97 8.69 0.76
CA ILE A 251 8.58 9.16 0.83
C ILE A 251 8.52 10.40 1.73
N ILE A 252 8.13 11.52 1.16
CA ILE A 252 7.98 12.78 1.88
C ILE A 252 6.51 12.93 2.31
N LYS A 253 6.32 13.26 3.58
CA LYS A 253 5.01 13.48 4.16
C LYS A 253 4.90 14.93 4.59
N VAL A 254 3.73 15.52 4.44
CA VAL A 254 3.42 16.86 4.96
C VAL A 254 2.04 16.86 5.56
N THR A 255 1.91 17.40 6.76
CA THR A 255 0.64 17.49 7.48
C THR A 255 0.18 18.93 7.53
N VAL A 256 -0.98 19.23 6.95
CA VAL A 256 -1.62 20.54 7.09
C VAL A 256 -2.68 20.46 8.19
N PRO A 257 -2.61 21.33 9.20
CA PRO A 257 -3.53 21.29 10.33
C PRO A 257 -4.99 21.52 9.95
N TRP A 258 -5.93 20.89 10.66
CA TRP A 258 -7.37 21.11 10.46
C TRP A 258 -7.79 22.57 10.55
N ALA A 259 -7.12 23.37 11.40
CA ALA A 259 -7.43 24.79 11.56
C ALA A 259 -7.25 25.57 10.28
N GLU A 260 -6.23 25.27 9.48
CA GLU A 260 -5.91 25.91 8.21
C GLU A 260 -6.76 25.38 7.06
N LEU A 261 -7.06 24.09 7.08
CA LEU A 261 -7.90 23.42 6.08
C LEU A 261 -9.38 23.78 6.20
N LYS A 262 -9.83 24.24 7.39
CA LYS A 262 -11.25 24.47 7.70
C LYS A 262 -12.05 25.24 6.63
N PRO A 263 -11.53 26.30 5.97
CA PRO A 263 -12.26 27.01 4.93
C PRO A 263 -12.56 26.18 3.67
N TYR A 264 -11.84 25.10 3.46
CA TYR A 264 -11.87 24.28 2.25
C TYR A 264 -12.53 22.93 2.45
N LEU A 265 -12.87 22.57 3.70
CA LEU A 265 -13.43 21.25 4.03
C LEU A 265 -14.90 21.12 3.62
N ASN A 266 -15.25 19.96 3.10
CA ASN A 266 -16.62 19.53 2.92
C ASN A 266 -17.19 19.00 4.25
N SER A 267 -17.99 19.82 4.94
CA SER A 267 -18.57 19.48 6.25
C SER A 267 -19.49 18.25 6.21
N GLU A 268 -20.09 17.93 5.06
CA GLU A 268 -20.95 16.74 4.91
C GLU A 268 -20.14 15.46 5.00
N CYS A 269 -18.89 15.45 4.48
CA CYS A 269 -17.99 14.31 4.54
C CYS A 269 -17.55 14.02 5.99
N LEU A 270 -17.23 15.07 6.74
CA LEU A 270 -16.77 14.96 8.13
C LEU A 270 -17.92 14.76 9.13
N LYS A 271 -19.18 14.83 8.70
CA LYS A 271 -20.37 14.78 9.59
C LYS A 271 -20.23 15.73 10.79
N LEU A 272 -19.72 16.93 10.53
CA LEU A 272 -19.58 18.01 11.50
C LEU A 272 -20.94 18.59 11.89
#